data_16e81b9f9b2a40581c55b24b600ee5c0
#
_entry.id   16e81b9f9b2a40581c55b24b600ee5c0
#
_cell.length_a   1.000
_cell.length_b   1.000
_cell.length_c   1.000
_cell.angle_alpha   90.00
_cell.angle_beta   90.00
_cell.angle_gamma   90.00
#
_symmetry.space_group_name_H-M   'P 1'
#
loop_
_entity.id
_entity.type
_entity.pdbx_description
1 polymer ?
#
loop_
_entity_poly.entity_id
_entity_poly.type
_entity_poly.pdbx_seq_one_letter_code
_entity_poly.pdbx_strand_id
1 'polypeptide(L)'
;MLLCSFAFSAGAPSTKITSLVDLNVTDELRAKHPLKPHHEKLSFTCLDCHEGQGNDASKFKSIGDKGCLSCHGDKKKIAKRLEYMDLLKANPHNSVHDGPTLYCDECHNEHKKSTNMCTECHEHEVPQWMGVTP
;
A
#
# COMPACT_ATOMS: atom_id res chain seq x y z
N MET A 1 46.60 32.14 15.15
CA MET A 1 45.47 32.29 14.23
C MET A 1 45.23 30.96 13.54
N LEU A 2 44.27 30.13 14.06
CA LEU A 2 43.99 28.82 13.53
C LEU A 2 42.75 28.96 12.63
N LEU A 3 42.90 28.69 11.33
CA LEU A 3 41.81 28.65 10.36
C LEU A 3 41.18 27.25 10.37
N CYS A 4 39.96 27.15 10.90
CA CYS A 4 39.15 25.95 10.84
C CYS A 4 38.41 25.89 9.50
N SER A 5 38.85 25.03 8.59
CA SER A 5 38.17 24.75 7.34
C SER A 5 37.01 23.78 7.58
N PHE A 6 35.78 24.26 7.51
CA PHE A 6 34.58 23.41 7.45
C PHE A 6 34.42 22.83 6.05
N ALA A 7 34.60 21.53 5.90
CA ALA A 7 34.26 20.82 4.69
C ALA A 7 32.73 20.56 4.66
N PHE A 8 32.02 21.26 3.79
CA PHE A 8 30.63 20.95 3.46
C PHE A 8 30.59 19.68 2.62
N SER A 9 30.10 18.62 3.21
CA SER A 9 29.77 17.39 2.47
C SER A 9 28.47 17.65 1.70
N ALA A 10 28.60 17.90 0.40
CA ALA A 10 27.44 17.97 -0.50
C ALA A 10 26.84 16.57 -0.62
N GLY A 11 25.68 16.35 -0.03
CA GLY A 11 24.89 15.16 -0.24
C GLY A 11 24.57 15.00 -1.73
N ALA A 12 24.83 13.84 -2.30
CA ALA A 12 24.52 13.52 -3.68
C ALA A 12 23.01 13.75 -3.92
N PRO A 13 22.60 14.39 -5.02
CA PRO A 13 21.19 14.54 -5.34
C PRO A 13 20.58 13.15 -5.56
N SER A 14 19.55 12.84 -4.79
CA SER A 14 18.69 11.67 -5.02
C SER A 14 18.03 11.86 -6.39
N THR A 15 18.50 11.13 -7.37
CA THR A 15 17.91 11.13 -8.71
C THR A 15 16.57 10.41 -8.61
N LYS A 16 15.48 11.16 -8.43
CA LYS A 16 14.13 10.63 -8.62
C LYS A 16 14.04 10.16 -10.07
N ILE A 17 13.87 8.85 -10.26
CA ILE A 17 13.49 8.29 -11.56
C ILE A 17 12.05 8.76 -11.82
N THR A 18 11.90 9.78 -12.66
CA THR A 18 10.62 10.47 -12.86
C THR A 18 9.91 10.09 -14.16
N SER A 19 10.44 9.11 -14.90
CA SER A 19 9.86 8.75 -16.20
C SER A 19 9.64 7.25 -16.33
N LEU A 20 8.46 6.87 -16.82
CA LEU A 20 8.12 5.49 -17.19
C LEU A 20 9.05 4.90 -18.26
N VAL A 21 9.80 5.73 -18.96
CA VAL A 21 10.76 5.33 -20.01
C VAL A 21 11.93 4.52 -19.43
N ASP A 22 12.22 4.71 -18.15
CA ASP A 22 13.33 4.04 -17.47
C ASP A 22 12.91 2.71 -16.82
N LEU A 23 11.61 2.37 -16.89
CA LEU A 23 11.10 1.12 -16.37
C LEU A 23 10.94 0.07 -17.47
N ASN A 24 11.38 -1.14 -17.20
CA ASN A 24 11.09 -2.29 -18.05
C ASN A 24 9.65 -2.77 -17.81
N VAL A 25 8.66 -1.97 -18.22
CA VAL A 25 7.23 -2.26 -18.06
C VAL A 25 6.64 -2.59 -19.42
N THR A 26 6.34 -3.86 -19.64
CA THR A 26 5.65 -4.35 -20.84
C THR A 26 4.13 -4.33 -20.64
N ASP A 27 3.37 -4.34 -21.74
CA ASP A 27 1.90 -4.45 -21.68
C ASP A 27 1.47 -5.78 -21.03
N GLU A 28 2.22 -6.84 -21.24
CA GLU A 28 1.99 -8.13 -20.58
C GLU A 28 2.15 -8.02 -19.06
N LEU A 29 3.19 -7.31 -18.60
CA LEU A 29 3.39 -7.08 -17.17
C LEU A 29 2.27 -6.24 -16.55
N ARG A 30 1.78 -5.22 -17.27
CA ARG A 30 0.62 -4.42 -16.84
C ARG A 30 -0.65 -5.26 -16.75
N ALA A 31 -0.90 -6.11 -17.75
CA ALA A 31 -2.05 -7.00 -17.77
C ALA A 31 -2.01 -8.02 -16.62
N LYS A 32 -0.81 -8.48 -16.26
CA LYS A 32 -0.60 -9.41 -15.15
C LYS A 32 -0.72 -8.74 -13.76
N HIS A 33 -0.43 -7.45 -13.70
CA HIS A 33 -0.45 -6.66 -12.46
C HIS A 33 -1.35 -5.41 -12.64
N PRO A 34 -2.67 -5.58 -12.87
CA PRO A 34 -3.58 -4.47 -13.02
C PRO A 34 -3.70 -3.69 -11.70
N LEU A 35 -3.92 -2.38 -11.80
CA LEU A 35 -4.27 -1.57 -10.65
C LEU A 35 -5.74 -1.73 -10.29
N LYS A 36 -6.08 -1.55 -9.03
CA LYS A 36 -7.46 -1.39 -8.59
C LYS A 36 -8.05 -0.11 -9.20
N PRO A 37 -9.36 -0.09 -9.52
CA PRO A 37 -9.99 1.06 -10.18
C PRO A 37 -9.82 2.39 -9.45
N HIS A 38 -9.64 2.36 -8.13
CA HIS A 38 -9.41 3.57 -7.33
C HIS A 38 -8.02 4.16 -7.56
N HIS A 39 -6.99 3.32 -7.65
CA HIS A 39 -5.62 3.74 -7.89
C HIS A 39 -5.36 4.03 -9.38
N GLU A 40 -5.98 3.26 -10.27
CA GLU A 40 -5.91 3.52 -11.71
C GLU A 40 -6.38 4.93 -12.08
N LYS A 41 -7.47 5.41 -11.46
CA LYS A 41 -7.99 6.77 -11.66
C LYS A 41 -7.02 7.88 -11.23
N LEU A 42 -6.06 7.58 -10.39
CA LEU A 42 -5.05 8.54 -9.91
C LEU A 42 -3.82 8.60 -10.82
N SER A 43 -3.82 7.86 -11.93
CA SER A 43 -2.72 7.80 -12.89
C SER A 43 -1.38 7.42 -12.27
N PHE A 44 -1.40 6.55 -11.26
CA PHE A 44 -0.18 6.05 -10.62
C PHE A 44 0.68 5.24 -11.59
N THR A 45 1.97 5.40 -11.44
CA THR A 45 2.99 4.57 -12.07
C THR A 45 3.43 3.46 -11.10
N CYS A 46 4.11 2.44 -11.61
CA CYS A 46 4.64 1.39 -10.73
C CYS A 46 5.53 1.95 -9.62
N LEU A 47 6.31 3.00 -9.90
CA LEU A 47 7.26 3.58 -8.93
C LEU A 47 6.61 4.45 -7.86
N ASP A 48 5.35 4.87 -8.04
CA ASP A 48 4.64 5.60 -6.97
C ASP A 48 4.41 4.71 -5.76
N CYS A 49 4.31 3.40 -5.98
CA CYS A 49 4.21 2.40 -4.93
C CYS A 49 5.53 1.66 -4.68
N HIS A 50 6.26 1.29 -5.73
CA HIS A 50 7.49 0.51 -5.66
C HIS A 50 8.76 1.39 -5.63
N GLU A 51 8.68 2.57 -5.00
CA GLU A 51 9.82 3.48 -4.86
C GLU A 51 11.04 2.76 -4.24
N GLY A 52 12.21 2.97 -4.83
CA GLY A 52 13.46 2.40 -4.36
C GLY A 52 13.70 0.92 -4.68
N GLN A 53 12.79 0.27 -5.41
CA GLN A 53 12.97 -1.13 -5.83
C GLN A 53 13.72 -1.29 -7.17
N GLY A 54 14.27 -0.21 -7.70
CA GLY A 54 15.01 -0.21 -8.96
C GLY A 54 14.10 0.03 -10.16
N ASN A 55 14.57 -0.37 -11.35
CA ASN A 55 13.91 -0.10 -12.63
C ASN A 55 13.42 -1.36 -13.36
N ASP A 56 13.54 -2.53 -12.73
CA ASP A 56 13.06 -3.81 -13.29
C ASP A 56 11.78 -4.23 -12.59
N ALA A 57 10.64 -3.86 -13.16
CA ALA A 57 9.33 -4.12 -12.58
C ALA A 57 9.03 -5.62 -12.38
N SER A 58 9.70 -6.51 -13.12
CA SER A 58 9.52 -7.96 -12.93
C SER A 58 10.08 -8.48 -11.61
N LYS A 59 10.91 -7.68 -10.93
CA LYS A 59 11.57 -7.99 -9.66
C LYS A 59 10.94 -7.27 -8.46
N PHE A 60 9.91 -6.48 -8.68
CA PHE A 60 9.26 -5.77 -7.59
C PHE A 60 8.64 -6.74 -6.57
N LYS A 61 8.75 -6.36 -5.30
CA LYS A 61 8.23 -7.11 -4.16
C LYS A 61 7.10 -6.32 -3.52
N SER A 62 6.35 -6.96 -2.62
CA SER A 62 5.36 -6.26 -1.80
C SER A 62 5.95 -5.00 -1.17
N ILE A 63 5.14 -3.93 -1.18
CA ILE A 63 5.50 -2.65 -0.56
C ILE A 63 5.20 -2.64 0.94
N GLY A 64 4.41 -3.63 1.42
CA GLY A 64 3.99 -3.75 2.81
C GLY A 64 3.25 -2.51 3.33
N ASP A 65 3.03 -2.47 4.62
CA ASP A 65 2.33 -1.38 5.31
C ASP A 65 2.94 -0.01 5.02
N LYS A 66 4.26 0.08 5.01
CA LYS A 66 4.96 1.37 4.81
C LYS A 66 4.57 2.02 3.48
N GLY A 67 4.50 1.25 2.42
CA GLY A 67 4.10 1.77 1.11
C GLY A 67 2.65 2.23 1.10
N CYS A 68 1.73 1.42 1.62
CA CYS A 68 0.31 1.74 1.67
C CYS A 68 0.03 2.97 2.57
N LEU A 69 0.61 2.97 3.76
CA LEU A 69 0.36 4.00 4.77
C LEU A 69 1.00 5.35 4.44
N SER A 70 1.94 5.41 3.50
CA SER A 70 2.52 6.68 3.03
C SER A 70 1.47 7.65 2.48
N CYS A 71 0.39 7.12 1.89
CA CYS A 71 -0.75 7.89 1.36
C CYS A 71 -2.00 7.72 2.23
N HIS A 72 -2.28 6.49 2.70
CA HIS A 72 -3.48 6.21 3.50
C HIS A 72 -3.40 6.71 4.94
N GLY A 73 -2.24 7.13 5.39
CA GLY A 73 -1.99 7.56 6.76
C GLY A 73 -1.76 6.38 7.71
N ASP A 74 -2.02 6.56 8.98
CA ASP A 74 -1.84 5.48 9.95
C ASP A 74 -3.09 4.58 10.09
N LYS A 75 -2.90 3.39 10.66
CA LYS A 75 -3.98 2.40 10.87
C LYS A 75 -5.11 2.94 11.75
N LYS A 76 -4.82 3.83 12.70
CA LYS A 76 -5.86 4.45 13.56
C LYS A 76 -6.77 5.38 12.76
N LYS A 77 -6.19 6.13 11.80
CA LYS A 77 -7.00 6.96 10.90
C LYS A 77 -7.89 6.12 9.99
N ILE A 78 -7.40 4.98 9.52
CA ILE A 78 -8.20 4.05 8.72
C ILE A 78 -9.34 3.47 9.57
N ALA A 79 -9.06 2.98 10.77
CA ALA A 79 -10.06 2.50 11.71
C ALA A 79 -11.13 3.58 12.00
N LYS A 80 -10.71 4.83 12.21
CA LYS A 80 -11.62 5.96 12.46
C LYS A 80 -12.54 6.26 11.27
N ARG A 81 -12.05 6.14 10.03
CA ARG A 81 -12.90 6.31 8.83
C ARG A 81 -14.03 5.29 8.75
N LEU A 82 -13.83 4.11 9.33
CA LEU A 82 -14.78 3.01 9.33
C LEU A 82 -15.51 2.85 10.69
N GLU A 83 -15.43 3.84 11.57
CA GLU A 83 -16.01 3.76 12.93
C GLU A 83 -17.54 3.49 12.94
N TYR A 84 -18.25 3.83 11.85
CA TYR A 84 -19.67 3.50 11.70
C TYR A 84 -19.93 1.98 11.73
N MET A 85 -18.91 1.16 11.45
CA MET A 85 -18.96 -0.29 11.52
C MET A 85 -18.75 -0.82 12.95
N ASP A 86 -18.25 -0.01 13.87
CA ASP A 86 -17.96 -0.43 15.25
C ASP A 86 -19.23 -0.84 16.00
N LEU A 87 -20.39 -0.25 15.68
CA LEU A 87 -21.68 -0.62 16.25
C LEU A 87 -22.01 -2.10 16.03
N LEU A 88 -21.60 -2.66 14.89
CA LEU A 88 -21.80 -4.06 14.54
C LEU A 88 -20.59 -4.93 14.90
N LYS A 89 -19.57 -4.34 15.54
CA LYS A 89 -18.25 -4.99 15.75
C LYS A 89 -17.63 -5.53 14.45
N ALA A 90 -17.94 -4.89 13.34
CA ALA A 90 -17.59 -5.31 11.99
C ALA A 90 -16.46 -4.47 11.36
N ASN A 91 -15.87 -3.53 12.10
CA ASN A 91 -14.74 -2.74 11.63
C ASN A 91 -13.46 -3.60 11.61
N PRO A 92 -12.94 -4.01 10.44
CA PRO A 92 -11.77 -4.88 10.39
C PRO A 92 -10.50 -4.21 10.94
N HIS A 93 -10.44 -2.87 10.84
CA HIS A 93 -9.30 -2.09 11.33
C HIS A 93 -9.38 -1.74 12.83
N ASN A 94 -10.49 -2.10 13.48
CA ASN A 94 -10.69 -1.99 14.93
C ASN A 94 -11.25 -3.30 15.50
N SER A 95 -10.90 -4.40 14.91
CA SER A 95 -11.33 -5.73 15.31
C SER A 95 -10.87 -6.05 16.75
N VAL A 96 -11.68 -6.79 17.48
CA VAL A 96 -11.36 -7.28 18.83
C VAL A 96 -10.27 -8.35 18.84
N HIS A 97 -10.01 -8.97 17.67
CA HIS A 97 -8.96 -9.99 17.54
C HIS A 97 -7.61 -9.33 17.28
N ASP A 98 -7.40 -8.79 16.08
CA ASP A 98 -6.08 -8.35 15.62
C ASP A 98 -6.07 -6.87 15.16
N GLY A 99 -7.26 -6.26 15.03
CA GLY A 99 -7.50 -4.85 14.77
C GLY A 99 -6.40 -4.10 14.03
N PRO A 100 -5.72 -3.17 14.72
CA PRO A 100 -4.72 -2.32 14.06
C PRO A 100 -3.38 -3.02 13.82
N THR A 101 -3.19 -4.28 14.21
CA THR A 101 -1.90 -4.99 14.08
C THR A 101 -1.74 -5.73 12.76
N LEU A 102 -2.86 -6.08 12.09
CA LEU A 102 -2.84 -6.76 10.79
C LEU A 102 -2.07 -5.96 9.73
N TYR A 103 -1.35 -6.65 8.88
CA TYR A 103 -0.71 -6.04 7.72
C TYR A 103 -1.74 -5.75 6.62
N CYS A 104 -1.50 -4.68 5.86
CA CYS A 104 -2.44 -4.27 4.82
C CYS A 104 -2.65 -5.37 3.76
N ASP A 105 -1.57 -6.04 3.38
CA ASP A 105 -1.55 -7.05 2.32
C ASP A 105 -2.05 -8.44 2.76
N GLU A 106 -2.41 -8.63 4.03
CA GLU A 106 -3.14 -9.83 4.48
C GLU A 106 -4.57 -9.86 3.91
N CYS A 107 -5.18 -8.71 3.70
CA CYS A 107 -6.53 -8.58 3.15
C CYS A 107 -6.56 -7.84 1.82
N HIS A 108 -5.84 -6.71 1.74
CA HIS A 108 -5.85 -5.85 0.56
C HIS A 108 -4.75 -6.25 -0.43
N ASN A 109 -5.14 -6.52 -1.66
CA ASN A 109 -4.22 -6.84 -2.73
C ASN A 109 -4.45 -5.89 -3.90
N GLU A 110 -3.42 -5.11 -4.29
CA GLU A 110 -3.54 -4.16 -5.38
C GLU A 110 -3.71 -4.85 -6.74
N HIS A 111 -2.89 -5.86 -7.01
CA HIS A 111 -2.80 -6.50 -8.33
C HIS A 111 -3.64 -7.78 -8.49
N LYS A 112 -4.42 -8.13 -7.49
CA LYS A 112 -5.31 -9.29 -7.50
C LYS A 112 -6.53 -9.05 -6.62
N LYS A 113 -7.45 -9.98 -6.62
CA LYS A 113 -8.62 -9.92 -5.74
C LYS A 113 -8.18 -9.86 -4.29
N SER A 114 -8.70 -8.89 -3.55
CA SER A 114 -8.56 -8.82 -2.10
C SER A 114 -9.31 -9.95 -1.42
N THR A 115 -8.88 -10.33 -0.23
CA THR A 115 -9.48 -11.41 0.56
C THR A 115 -10.03 -10.83 1.86
N ASN A 116 -11.05 -11.45 2.39
CA ASN A 116 -11.55 -11.15 3.72
C ASN A 116 -11.24 -12.35 4.61
N MET A 117 -10.15 -12.27 5.37
CA MET A 117 -9.71 -13.37 6.24
C MET A 117 -10.69 -13.67 7.37
N CYS A 118 -11.55 -12.71 7.72
CA CYS A 118 -12.57 -12.95 8.75
C CYS A 118 -13.54 -14.06 8.35
N THR A 119 -13.73 -14.30 7.05
CA THR A 119 -14.59 -15.37 6.54
C THR A 119 -14.09 -16.77 6.83
N GLU A 120 -12.85 -16.93 7.25
CA GLU A 120 -12.31 -18.24 7.65
C GLU A 120 -13.00 -18.78 8.92
N CYS A 121 -13.45 -17.86 9.80
CA CYS A 121 -14.15 -18.21 11.03
C CYS A 121 -15.62 -17.72 11.04
N HIS A 122 -15.91 -16.64 10.31
CA HIS A 122 -17.21 -15.97 10.27
C HIS A 122 -17.86 -16.12 8.88
N GLU A 123 -18.02 -17.34 8.42
CA GLU A 123 -18.47 -17.66 7.05
C GLU A 123 -19.84 -17.07 6.71
N HIS A 124 -20.74 -17.00 7.67
CA HIS A 124 -22.13 -16.56 7.45
C HIS A 124 -22.37 -15.08 7.78
N GLU A 125 -21.71 -14.57 8.81
CA GLU A 125 -21.99 -13.22 9.34
C GLU A 125 -21.24 -12.15 8.54
N VAL A 126 -19.97 -12.34 8.25
CA VAL A 126 -19.12 -11.33 7.62
C VAL A 126 -19.62 -10.89 6.25
N PRO A 127 -20.09 -11.78 5.34
CA PRO A 127 -20.65 -11.35 4.07
C PRO A 127 -21.85 -10.41 4.17
N GLN A 128 -22.58 -10.44 5.28
CA GLN A 128 -23.74 -9.59 5.51
C GLN A 128 -23.36 -8.17 5.98
N TRP A 129 -22.23 -8.02 6.66
CA TRP A 129 -21.88 -6.78 7.33
C TRP A 129 -20.81 -5.98 6.62
N MET A 130 -19.84 -6.63 6.02
CA MET A 130 -18.62 -5.98 5.56
C MET A 130 -18.57 -5.71 4.06
N GLY A 131 -19.48 -6.27 3.30
CA GLY A 131 -19.39 -6.16 1.86
C GLY A 131 -18.06 -6.74 1.31
N VAL A 132 -17.62 -6.19 0.20
CA VAL A 132 -16.39 -6.67 -0.48
C VAL A 132 -15.18 -5.90 0.04
N THR A 133 -14.11 -6.60 0.41
CA THR A 133 -12.80 -5.98 0.69
C THR A 133 -12.29 -5.31 -0.60
N PRO A 134 -12.05 -3.99 -0.57
CA PRO A 134 -11.63 -3.24 -1.76
C PRO A 134 -10.22 -3.60 -2.26
#